data_3132f52b36b795fa25c805bfed962b9e
#
_entry.id   3132f52b36b795fa25c805bfed962b9e
#
_cell.length_a   1.000
_cell.length_b   1.000
_cell.length_c   1.000
_cell.angle_alpha   90.00
_cell.angle_beta   90.00
_cell.angle_gamma   90.00
#
_symmetry.space_group_name_H-M   'P 1'
#
loop_
_entity.id
_entity.type
_entity.pdbx_description
1 polymer ?
#
loop_
_entity_poly.entity_id
_entity_poly.type
_entity_poly.pdbx_seq_one_letter_code
_entity_poly.pdbx_strand_id
1 'polypeptide(L)'
;MNPEHKKFLNECASLAKRFNRLYKADAGLCSVDSNNGEARVMLLDDDFLRYFGDSFEVVDRHDEDFPWKLVHRENGVIFFCITDKNIKEETL
;
A
#
# COMPACT_ATOMS: atom_id res chain seq x y z
N MET A 1 -9.44 14.91 -23.12
CA MET A 1 -8.87 14.73 -21.79
C MET A 1 -7.86 15.82 -21.52
N ASN A 2 -7.89 16.38 -20.31
CA ASN A 2 -6.92 17.38 -19.87
C ASN A 2 -5.49 16.83 -19.97
N PRO A 3 -4.53 17.60 -20.54
CA PRO A 3 -3.13 17.15 -20.65
C PRO A 3 -2.49 16.74 -19.32
N GLU A 4 -2.84 17.42 -18.23
CA GLU A 4 -2.33 17.06 -16.91
C GLU A 4 -2.86 15.71 -16.44
N HIS A 5 -4.12 15.42 -16.71
CA HIS A 5 -4.74 14.13 -16.41
C HIS A 5 -4.07 13.02 -17.19
N LYS A 6 -3.81 13.26 -18.48
CA LYS A 6 -3.15 12.27 -19.34
C LYS A 6 -1.74 11.97 -18.83
N LYS A 7 -1.00 13.01 -18.46
CA LYS A 7 0.35 12.86 -17.89
C LYS A 7 0.30 12.04 -16.60
N PHE A 8 -0.64 12.35 -15.73
CA PHE A 8 -0.83 11.62 -14.46
C PHE A 8 -1.12 10.13 -14.71
N LEU A 9 -2.03 9.83 -15.63
CA LEU A 9 -2.37 8.45 -15.96
C LEU A 9 -1.15 7.69 -16.52
N ASN A 10 -0.34 8.35 -17.35
CA ASN A 10 0.87 7.76 -17.88
C ASN A 10 1.90 7.47 -16.77
N GLU A 11 2.02 8.36 -15.82
CA GLU A 11 2.89 8.18 -14.65
C GLU A 11 2.42 7.00 -13.80
N CYS A 12 1.10 6.89 -13.57
CA CYS A 12 0.53 5.76 -12.85
C CYS A 12 0.78 4.44 -13.57
N ALA A 13 0.63 4.41 -14.88
CA ALA A 13 0.89 3.21 -15.68
C ALA A 13 2.36 2.80 -15.60
N SER A 14 3.26 3.77 -15.68
CA SER A 14 4.71 3.52 -15.55
C SER A 14 5.05 2.97 -14.18
N LEU A 15 4.47 3.54 -13.13
CA LEU A 15 4.67 3.09 -11.77
C LEU A 15 4.17 1.65 -11.58
N ALA A 16 2.97 1.35 -12.07
CA ALA A 16 2.41 0.02 -11.98
C ALA A 16 3.28 -1.02 -12.67
N LYS A 17 3.80 -0.68 -13.85
CA LYS A 17 4.71 -1.57 -14.59
C LYS A 17 6.02 -1.80 -13.83
N ARG A 18 6.57 -0.76 -13.22
CA ARG A 18 7.78 -0.87 -12.40
C ARG A 18 7.54 -1.74 -11.17
N PHE A 19 6.39 -1.58 -10.53
CA PHE A 19 6.00 -2.42 -9.41
C PHE A 19 6.00 -3.90 -9.82
N ASN A 20 5.33 -4.22 -10.90
CA ASN A 20 5.27 -5.60 -11.38
C ASN A 20 6.65 -6.19 -11.68
N ARG A 21 7.57 -5.39 -12.22
CA ARG A 21 8.93 -5.85 -12.48
C ARG A 21 9.74 -6.09 -11.22
N LEU A 22 9.60 -5.19 -10.24
CA LEU A 22 10.40 -5.24 -9.02
C LEU A 22 9.92 -6.31 -8.05
N TYR A 23 8.62 -6.55 -8.00
CA TYR A 23 8.02 -7.39 -6.97
C TYR A 23 7.43 -8.69 -7.51
N LYS A 24 7.58 -8.95 -8.80
CA LYS A 24 6.98 -10.07 -9.52
C LYS A 24 5.45 -10.01 -9.54
N ALA A 25 4.85 -10.84 -10.37
CA ALA A 25 3.43 -10.71 -10.71
C ALA A 25 2.47 -10.95 -9.54
N ASP A 26 2.89 -11.67 -8.55
CA ASP A 26 2.05 -12.05 -7.41
C ASP A 26 2.32 -11.23 -6.15
N ALA A 27 3.21 -10.25 -6.25
CA ALA A 27 3.56 -9.44 -5.10
C ALA A 27 3.06 -8.04 -5.37
N GLY A 28 2.11 -7.61 -4.81
CA GLY A 28 2.04 -6.43 -5.11
C GLY A 28 1.12 -5.34 -4.86
N LEU A 29 1.14 -4.50 -5.77
CA LEU A 29 0.29 -3.35 -5.86
C LEU A 29 -1.15 -3.81 -6.04
N CYS A 30 -1.96 -3.69 -5.00
CA CYS A 30 -3.38 -4.00 -5.09
C CYS A 30 -4.16 -2.84 -5.68
N SER A 31 -3.83 -1.62 -5.27
CA SER A 31 -4.52 -0.44 -5.78
C SER A 31 -3.72 0.83 -5.52
N VAL A 32 -4.00 1.84 -6.33
CA VAL A 32 -3.55 3.22 -6.10
C VAL A 32 -4.81 4.08 -6.17
N ASP A 33 -5.05 4.88 -5.16
CA ASP A 33 -6.21 5.76 -5.14
C ASP A 33 -5.93 7.06 -4.39
N SER A 34 -6.95 7.89 -4.29
CA SER A 34 -6.90 9.12 -3.51
C SER A 34 -8.14 9.17 -2.63
N ASN A 35 -7.93 9.48 -1.37
CA ASN A 35 -9.02 9.63 -0.41
C ASN A 35 -8.77 10.85 0.45
N ASN A 36 -9.72 11.78 0.49
CA ASN A 36 -9.59 13.02 1.23
C ASN A 36 -8.33 13.81 0.86
N GLY A 37 -7.96 13.78 -0.43
CA GLY A 37 -6.78 14.49 -0.91
C GLY A 37 -5.45 13.79 -0.65
N GLU A 38 -5.48 12.60 -0.08
CA GLU A 38 -4.26 11.84 0.19
C GLU A 38 -4.08 10.72 -0.84
N ALA A 39 -2.89 10.64 -1.42
CA ALA A 39 -2.54 9.53 -2.30
C ALA A 39 -2.31 8.28 -1.48
N ARG A 40 -2.90 7.16 -1.88
CA ARG A 40 -2.80 5.90 -1.15
C ARG A 40 -2.39 4.77 -2.08
N VAL A 41 -1.52 3.91 -1.58
CA VAL A 41 -1.06 2.72 -2.29
C VAL A 41 -1.30 1.51 -1.39
N MET A 42 -2.11 0.58 -1.86
CA MET A 42 -2.38 -0.66 -1.14
C MET A 42 -1.47 -1.77 -1.64
N LEU A 43 -0.81 -2.45 -0.72
CA LEU A 43 0.07 -3.58 -1.00
C LEU A 43 -0.48 -4.84 -0.35
N LEU A 44 -0.02 -6.00 -0.79
CA LEU A 44 -0.23 -7.23 -0.04
C LEU A 44 0.59 -7.19 1.24
N ASP A 45 0.12 -7.88 2.27
CA ASP A 45 0.75 -7.80 3.59
C ASP A 45 2.21 -8.26 3.60
N ASP A 46 2.55 -9.32 2.89
CA ASP A 46 3.92 -9.81 2.84
C ASP A 46 4.86 -8.77 2.20
N ASP A 47 4.40 -8.11 1.16
CA ASP A 47 5.19 -7.07 0.49
C ASP A 47 5.32 -5.84 1.35
N PHE A 48 4.24 -5.42 2.00
CA PHE A 48 4.28 -4.31 2.91
C PHE A 48 5.32 -4.53 4.02
N LEU A 49 5.29 -5.70 4.65
CA LEU A 49 6.21 -6.04 5.73
C LEU A 49 7.66 -6.13 5.25
N ARG A 50 7.87 -6.58 4.02
CA ARG A 50 9.22 -6.63 3.44
C ARG A 50 9.84 -5.24 3.31
N TYR A 51 9.04 -4.25 2.92
CA TYR A 51 9.55 -2.91 2.64
C TYR A 51 9.43 -1.95 3.81
N PHE A 52 8.43 -2.12 4.65
CA PHE A 52 8.14 -1.19 5.74
C PHE A 52 8.08 -1.87 7.11
N GLY A 53 8.68 -3.05 7.23
CA GLY A 53 8.63 -3.81 8.48
C GLY A 53 9.23 -3.13 9.69
N ASP A 54 10.06 -2.11 9.47
CA ASP A 54 10.72 -1.38 10.54
C ASP A 54 9.96 -0.11 10.97
N SER A 55 8.98 0.31 10.19
CA SER A 55 8.33 1.60 10.44
C SER A 55 6.90 1.60 9.93
N PHE A 56 5.96 1.21 10.79
CA PHE A 56 4.55 1.24 10.45
C PHE A 56 3.70 1.41 11.70
N GLU A 57 2.48 1.92 11.48
CA GLU A 57 1.44 2.00 12.50
C GLU A 57 0.47 0.84 12.32
N VAL A 58 -0.10 0.37 13.42
CA VAL A 58 -1.11 -0.69 13.40
C VAL A 58 -2.45 -0.08 13.78
N VAL A 59 -3.44 -0.29 12.92
CA VAL A 59 -4.80 0.20 13.12
C VAL A 59 -5.73 -0.99 13.23
N ASP A 60 -6.57 -1.01 14.27
CA ASP A 60 -7.60 -2.02 14.43
C ASP A 60 -8.79 -1.66 13.54
N ARG A 61 -9.14 -2.54 12.62
CA ARG A 61 -10.24 -2.31 11.67
C ARG A 61 -11.58 -2.79 12.21
N HIS A 62 -11.59 -3.55 13.30
CA HIS A 62 -12.79 -4.22 13.82
C HIS A 62 -13.46 -5.11 12.77
N ASP A 63 -12.66 -5.75 11.93
CA ASP A 63 -13.11 -6.65 10.88
C ASP A 63 -12.69 -8.06 11.27
N GLU A 64 -13.59 -9.04 11.10
CA GLU A 64 -13.32 -10.41 11.51
C GLU A 64 -12.29 -11.12 10.63
N ASP A 65 -12.28 -10.82 9.34
CA ASP A 65 -11.40 -11.51 8.38
C ASP A 65 -10.01 -10.87 8.31
N PHE A 66 -9.97 -9.54 8.31
CA PHE A 66 -8.72 -8.78 8.24
C PHE A 66 -8.75 -7.69 9.31
N PRO A 67 -8.47 -8.06 10.56
CA PRO A 67 -8.64 -7.14 11.68
C PRO A 67 -7.64 -6.00 11.74
N TRP A 68 -6.51 -6.11 11.04
CA TRP A 68 -5.43 -5.14 11.16
C TRP A 68 -5.16 -4.42 9.85
N LYS A 69 -4.88 -3.12 9.96
CA LYS A 69 -4.37 -2.30 8.87
C LYS A 69 -3.00 -1.79 9.29
N LEU A 70 -1.99 -2.03 8.46
CA LEU A 70 -0.64 -1.52 8.69
C LEU A 70 -0.45 -0.31 7.77
N VAL A 71 0.11 0.76 8.31
CA VAL A 71 0.21 2.04 7.60
C VAL A 71 1.61 2.60 7.71
N HIS A 72 2.16 3.00 6.57
CA HIS A 72 3.43 3.72 6.49
C HIS A 72 3.24 4.97 5.64
N ARG A 73 3.64 6.12 6.16
CA ARG A 73 3.53 7.40 5.45
C ARG A 73 4.91 7.87 5.03
N GLU A 74 5.05 8.19 3.76
CA GLU A 74 6.32 8.66 3.22
C GLU A 74 6.08 9.53 2.00
N ASN A 75 6.74 10.69 1.95
CA ASN A 75 6.69 11.60 0.81
C ASN A 75 5.26 11.98 0.37
N GLY A 76 4.37 12.17 1.33
CA GLY A 76 2.99 12.55 1.03
C GLY A 76 2.11 11.42 0.53
N VAL A 77 2.58 10.19 0.63
CA VAL A 77 1.83 9.01 0.20
C VAL A 77 1.61 8.08 1.38
N ILE A 78 0.42 7.50 1.46
CA ILE A 78 0.10 6.49 2.46
C ILE A 78 0.23 5.12 1.82
N PHE A 79 1.19 4.32 2.29
CA PHE A 79 1.31 2.91 1.93
C PHE A 79 0.63 2.09 3.00
N PHE A 80 -0.20 1.14 2.61
CA PHE A 80 -0.93 0.34 3.60
C PHE A 80 -1.21 -1.07 3.10
N CYS A 81 -1.48 -1.95 4.05
CA CYS A 81 -2.03 -3.28 3.76
C CYS A 81 -3.07 -3.62 4.81
N ILE A 82 -3.92 -4.59 4.50
CA ILE A 82 -4.78 -5.22 5.48
C ILE A 82 -4.29 -6.64 5.71
N THR A 83 -4.37 -7.12 6.94
CA THR A 83 -3.81 -8.43 7.27
C THR A 83 -4.59 -9.09 8.40
N ASP A 84 -4.59 -10.41 8.40
CA ASP A 84 -5.12 -11.23 9.50
C ASP A 84 -4.03 -11.62 10.49
N LYS A 85 -2.79 -11.28 10.21
CA LYS A 85 -1.65 -11.61 11.08
C LYS A 85 -1.67 -10.77 12.35
N ASN A 86 -1.38 -11.39 13.49
CA ASN A 86 -1.31 -10.68 14.75
C ASN A 86 0.06 -10.03 14.92
N ILE A 87 0.25 -8.93 14.24
CA ILE A 87 1.53 -8.22 14.19
C ILE A 87 1.92 -7.69 15.57
N LYS A 88 0.96 -7.30 16.39
CA LYS A 88 1.24 -6.78 17.74
C LYS A 88 1.92 -7.81 18.63
N GLU A 89 1.53 -9.07 18.52
CA GLU A 89 2.17 -10.14 19.29
C GLU A 89 3.55 -10.49 18.73
N GLU A 90 3.70 -10.45 17.41
CA GLU A 90 4.98 -10.78 16.76
C GLU A 90 6.06 -9.74 17.00
N THR A 91 5.68 -8.49 17.27
CA THR A 91 6.63 -7.39 17.49
C THR A 91 6.98 -7.20 18.97
N LEU A 92 6.32 -7.91 19.85
CA LEU A 92 6.63 -7.91 21.26
C LEU A 92 7.59 -9.03 21.61
#